data_138aca1498fef2cfc5b4c1bf57328a33
#
_entry.id   138aca1498fef2cfc5b4c1bf57328a33
#
_cell.length_a   1.000
_cell.length_b   1.000
_cell.length_c   1.000
_cell.angle_alpha   90.00
_cell.angle_beta   90.00
_cell.angle_gamma   90.00
#
_symmetry.space_group_name_H-M   'P 1'
#
loop_
_entity.id
_entity.type
_entity.pdbx_description
1 polymer ?
#
loop_
_entity_poly.entity_id
_entity_poly.type
_entity_poly.pdbx_seq_one_letter_code
_entity_poly.pdbx_strand_id
1 'polypeptide(L)'
;MTPRSKVAPTPPKTLGRARVAASILDADLGNLAHAVRRAEKEGADRIHLDVMDGHFVPNLTFGPRTIKALRRRTRLPLDAHLMISEPDRYIDEFLDAGCDSVTIHVEIKRPIEPVLRKIRSAGRAAGLSLRPGTPLSALEPYRKLLDIVMVMTVEPGFGGQAFMADVAREKVLAAREFLSHKLHGAEVHVDGGVSRDTAELIGGLAADVLVVGSALWIKGRDMGREIRLVRALADEGYQYSLNNGVPPIPRDRMVTFATLPRHLSRTLQGEIERSGIPAFVFRSGPLDLDASDEERDWDLLLPASAEEAARERFAERRDALLVDAAAWRAAGMPTPAFVPAPLPPQPDELVQ
;
A
#
# COMPACT_ATOMS: atom_id res chain seq x y z
N MET A 1 -14.61 24.44 29.67
CA MET A 1 -13.82 23.36 29.07
C MET A 1 -14.74 22.17 28.87
N THR A 2 -15.26 21.99 27.66
CA THR A 2 -16.10 20.83 27.31
C THR A 2 -15.20 19.61 27.24
N PRO A 3 -15.55 18.47 27.87
CA PRO A 3 -14.76 17.25 27.78
C PRO A 3 -14.75 16.79 26.33
N ARG A 4 -13.55 16.65 25.73
CA ARG A 4 -13.37 16.07 24.39
C ARG A 4 -13.93 14.67 24.38
N SER A 5 -14.87 14.40 23.48
CA SER A 5 -15.33 13.04 23.21
C SER A 5 -14.11 12.14 22.98
N LYS A 6 -14.06 11.03 23.68
CA LYS A 6 -13.13 9.95 23.38
C LYS A 6 -13.33 9.61 21.91
N VAL A 7 -12.31 9.84 21.08
CA VAL A 7 -12.33 9.36 19.70
C VAL A 7 -12.55 7.87 19.80
N ALA A 8 -13.64 7.40 19.19
CA ALA A 8 -13.92 5.97 19.14
C ALA A 8 -12.73 5.27 18.47
N PRO A 9 -12.28 4.13 18.98
CA PRO A 9 -11.25 3.36 18.34
C PRO A 9 -11.67 3.11 16.89
N THR A 10 -10.73 3.29 15.97
CA THR A 10 -10.93 2.99 14.53
C THR A 10 -11.63 1.64 14.42
N PRO A 11 -12.77 1.55 13.72
CA PRO A 11 -13.49 0.29 13.61
C PRO A 11 -12.55 -0.81 13.09
N PRO A 12 -12.71 -2.04 13.57
CA PRO A 12 -11.92 -3.16 13.07
C PRO A 12 -12.05 -3.21 11.55
N LYS A 13 -10.92 -3.47 10.89
CA LYS A 13 -10.81 -3.57 9.46
C LYS A 13 -11.97 -4.39 8.89
N THR A 14 -12.84 -3.80 8.12
CA THR A 14 -13.56 -4.56 7.12
C THR A 14 -12.51 -5.11 6.18
N LEU A 15 -12.26 -6.43 6.26
CA LEU A 15 -11.36 -7.15 5.38
C LEU A 15 -11.59 -6.66 3.95
N GLY A 16 -10.59 -6.02 3.34
CA GLY A 16 -10.61 -5.72 1.92
C GLY A 16 -10.69 -4.26 1.50
N ARG A 17 -10.38 -3.27 2.34
CA ARG A 17 -10.20 -1.90 1.87
C ARG A 17 -8.89 -1.28 2.35
N ALA A 18 -7.95 -1.11 1.42
CA ALA A 18 -6.72 -0.35 1.67
C ALA A 18 -7.06 1.13 1.96
N ARG A 19 -6.35 1.73 2.89
CA ARG A 19 -6.50 3.15 3.24
C ARG A 19 -5.37 3.97 2.65
N VAL A 20 -5.71 5.15 2.14
CA VAL A 20 -4.75 6.09 1.58
C VAL A 20 -4.50 7.22 2.60
N ALA A 21 -3.25 7.30 3.06
CA ALA A 21 -2.75 8.43 3.84
C ALA A 21 -2.12 9.45 2.88
N ALA A 22 -2.67 10.65 2.83
CA ALA A 22 -2.10 11.72 2.00
C ALA A 22 -0.95 12.40 2.75
N SER A 23 0.31 12.13 2.34
CA SER A 23 1.45 12.89 2.83
C SER A 23 1.42 14.30 2.25
N ILE A 24 1.57 15.30 3.10
CA ILE A 24 1.63 16.71 2.70
C ILE A 24 3.06 17.24 2.52
N LEU A 25 4.05 16.36 2.56
CA LEU A 25 5.46 16.72 2.37
C LEU A 25 5.70 17.43 1.02
N ASP A 26 5.13 16.88 -0.05
CA ASP A 26 5.26 17.41 -1.42
C ASP A 26 4.15 18.39 -1.80
N ALA A 27 3.29 18.79 -0.85
CA ALA A 27 2.27 19.80 -1.06
C ALA A 27 2.89 21.22 -1.10
N ASP A 28 2.09 22.21 -1.49
CA ASP A 28 2.45 23.62 -1.33
C ASP A 28 2.55 23.97 0.17
N LEU A 29 3.77 23.98 0.70
CA LEU A 29 4.05 24.28 2.11
C LEU A 29 3.60 25.68 2.52
N GLY A 30 3.48 26.62 1.57
CA GLY A 30 2.90 27.95 1.81
C GLY A 30 1.39 27.92 2.03
N ASN A 31 0.72 26.81 1.68
CA ASN A 31 -0.73 26.69 1.77
C ASN A 31 -1.22 25.34 2.28
N LEU A 32 -0.59 24.81 3.31
CA LEU A 32 -0.91 23.48 3.88
C LEU A 32 -2.37 23.34 4.31
N ALA A 33 -3.01 24.42 4.76
CA ALA A 33 -4.42 24.41 5.13
C ALA A 33 -5.33 24.11 3.92
N HIS A 34 -4.96 24.54 2.72
CA HIS A 34 -5.65 24.18 1.49
C HIS A 34 -5.36 22.73 1.10
N ALA A 35 -4.11 22.32 1.17
CA ALA A 35 -3.69 20.98 0.85
C ALA A 35 -4.46 19.91 1.68
N VAL A 36 -4.54 20.12 2.99
CA VAL A 36 -5.26 19.21 3.92
C VAL A 36 -6.76 19.16 3.60
N ARG A 37 -7.42 20.32 3.39
CA ARG A 37 -8.84 20.33 3.01
C ARG A 37 -9.10 19.68 1.66
N ARG A 38 -8.18 19.86 0.70
CA ARG A 38 -8.27 19.24 -0.61
C ARG A 38 -8.15 17.71 -0.47
N ALA A 39 -7.15 17.20 0.25
CA ALA A 39 -6.99 15.76 0.47
C ALA A 39 -8.24 15.14 1.13
N GLU A 40 -8.83 15.80 2.14
CA GLU A 40 -10.07 15.38 2.78
C GLU A 40 -11.25 15.34 1.81
N LYS A 41 -11.44 16.41 1.04
CA LYS A 41 -12.52 16.50 0.04
C LYS A 41 -12.39 15.43 -1.06
N GLU A 42 -11.17 15.15 -1.48
CA GLU A 42 -10.86 14.20 -2.56
C GLU A 42 -10.81 12.74 -2.07
N GLY A 43 -11.06 12.49 -0.78
CA GLY A 43 -11.33 11.16 -0.26
C GLY A 43 -10.12 10.41 0.33
N ALA A 44 -9.08 11.13 0.78
CA ALA A 44 -8.05 10.54 1.62
C ALA A 44 -8.65 10.03 2.94
N ASP A 45 -8.06 8.98 3.51
CA ASP A 45 -8.52 8.38 4.78
C ASP A 45 -7.84 9.00 6.00
N ARG A 46 -6.63 9.60 5.82
CA ARG A 46 -5.88 10.33 6.84
C ARG A 46 -4.89 11.30 6.21
N ILE A 47 -4.38 12.21 7.00
CA ILE A 47 -3.28 13.12 6.62
C ILE A 47 -2.00 12.61 7.26
N HIS A 48 -0.98 12.38 6.44
CA HIS A 48 0.35 11.99 6.89
C HIS A 48 1.27 13.21 6.98
N LEU A 49 2.01 13.28 8.09
CA LEU A 49 2.76 14.46 8.50
C LEU A 49 4.21 14.08 8.74
N ASP A 50 5.06 14.26 7.73
CA ASP A 50 6.49 13.99 7.78
C ASP A 50 7.23 15.11 8.53
N VAL A 51 7.58 14.86 9.78
CA VAL A 51 8.28 15.82 10.65
C VAL A 51 9.77 15.53 10.67
N MET A 52 10.58 16.50 10.28
CA MET A 52 12.02 16.36 10.11
C MET A 52 12.77 17.50 10.83
N ASP A 53 13.87 17.16 11.51
CA ASP A 53 14.62 18.07 12.37
C ASP A 53 15.99 18.51 11.80
N GLY A 54 16.37 18.03 10.63
CA GLY A 54 17.68 18.30 10.02
C GLY A 54 18.84 17.54 10.67
N HIS A 55 18.60 16.66 11.64
CA HIS A 55 19.59 15.85 12.35
C HIS A 55 19.40 14.36 12.11
N PHE A 56 18.19 13.85 12.28
CA PHE A 56 17.86 12.45 11.96
C PHE A 56 17.89 12.19 10.44
N VAL A 57 17.40 13.17 9.69
CA VAL A 57 17.47 13.23 8.21
C VAL A 57 17.94 14.62 7.78
N PRO A 58 18.62 14.76 6.60
CA PRO A 58 19.17 16.04 6.14
C PRO A 58 18.09 16.93 5.49
N ASN A 59 16.95 17.09 6.14
CA ASN A 59 15.84 17.93 5.70
C ASN A 59 15.10 18.51 6.91
N LEU A 60 14.43 19.64 6.70
CA LEU A 60 13.63 20.35 7.67
C LEU A 60 12.21 20.51 7.13
N THR A 61 11.19 20.24 7.94
CA THR A 61 9.79 20.43 7.53
C THR A 61 9.04 21.33 8.52
N PHE A 62 8.11 20.75 9.26
CA PHE A 62 7.25 21.51 10.17
C PHE A 62 7.13 20.78 11.52
N GLY A 63 6.59 21.48 12.52
CA GLY A 63 6.49 20.94 13.88
C GLY A 63 5.09 21.06 14.48
N PRO A 64 4.97 20.86 15.81
CA PRO A 64 3.69 20.77 16.52
C PRO A 64 2.76 21.97 16.32
N ARG A 65 3.32 23.18 16.20
CA ARG A 65 2.51 24.41 16.00
C ARG A 65 1.77 24.39 14.67
N THR A 66 2.41 23.93 13.60
CA THR A 66 1.79 23.75 12.27
C THR A 66 0.69 22.69 12.36
N ILE A 67 0.99 21.53 12.97
CA ILE A 67 0.01 20.44 13.14
C ILE A 67 -1.23 20.91 13.91
N LYS A 68 -1.04 21.66 14.99
CA LYS A 68 -2.14 22.26 15.77
C LYS A 68 -3.02 23.20 14.94
N ALA A 69 -2.42 23.94 14.02
CA ALA A 69 -3.17 24.80 13.09
C ALA A 69 -3.94 23.97 12.05
N LEU A 70 -3.34 22.89 11.53
CA LEU A 70 -3.96 21.96 10.58
C LEU A 70 -5.10 21.15 11.21
N ARG A 71 -4.98 20.75 12.48
CA ARG A 71 -6.05 20.05 13.20
C ARG A 71 -7.40 20.76 13.17
N ARG A 72 -7.39 22.09 13.09
CA ARG A 72 -8.61 22.91 12.98
C ARG A 72 -9.20 22.93 11.58
N ARG A 73 -8.51 22.35 10.58
CA ARG A 73 -8.86 22.43 9.16
C ARG A 73 -9.38 21.13 8.57
N THR A 74 -9.28 20.04 9.31
CA THR A 74 -9.70 18.71 8.88
C THR A 74 -10.30 17.91 10.02
N ARG A 75 -11.14 16.94 9.68
CA ARG A 75 -11.63 15.90 10.59
C ARG A 75 -10.90 14.58 10.43
N LEU A 76 -10.12 14.45 9.36
CA LEU A 76 -9.33 13.23 9.13
C LEU A 76 -8.33 12.98 10.27
N PRO A 77 -8.00 11.73 10.57
CA PRO A 77 -6.90 11.40 11.45
C PRO A 77 -5.60 12.08 10.98
N LEU A 78 -4.86 12.65 11.93
CA LEU A 78 -3.52 13.19 11.73
C LEU A 78 -2.50 12.16 12.19
N ASP A 79 -1.73 11.64 11.25
CA ASP A 79 -0.72 10.60 11.44
C ASP A 79 0.67 11.25 11.36
N ALA A 80 1.30 11.47 12.52
CA ALA A 80 2.61 12.10 12.59
C ALA A 80 3.73 11.07 12.51
N HIS A 81 4.58 11.21 11.50
CA HIS A 81 5.79 10.44 11.31
C HIS A 81 7.00 11.28 11.71
N LEU A 82 7.64 10.94 12.83
CA LEU A 82 8.70 11.73 13.43
C LEU A 82 10.08 11.22 13.03
N MET A 83 10.64 11.81 12.01
CA MET A 83 12.04 11.67 11.58
C MET A 83 12.91 12.69 12.31
N ILE A 84 12.91 12.58 13.66
CA ILE A 84 13.65 13.48 14.55
C ILE A 84 14.53 12.71 15.54
N SER A 85 15.65 13.30 15.92
CA SER A 85 16.67 12.65 16.75
C SER A 85 16.27 12.45 18.19
N GLU A 86 15.45 13.35 18.77
CA GLU A 86 15.05 13.36 20.18
C GLU A 86 13.52 13.49 20.35
N PRO A 87 12.72 12.50 19.91
CA PRO A 87 11.27 12.58 19.97
C PRO A 87 10.72 12.64 21.42
N ASP A 88 11.47 12.11 22.38
CA ASP A 88 11.12 12.14 23.81
C ASP A 88 10.97 13.57 24.35
N ARG A 89 11.67 14.55 23.75
CA ARG A 89 11.61 15.96 24.17
C ARG A 89 10.35 16.68 23.65
N TYR A 90 9.74 16.18 22.57
CA TYR A 90 8.69 16.89 21.84
C TYR A 90 7.36 16.13 21.79
N ILE A 91 7.31 14.91 22.32
CA ILE A 91 6.12 14.06 22.18
C ILE A 91 4.86 14.69 22.77
N ASP A 92 4.98 15.43 23.89
CA ASP A 92 3.84 16.09 24.52
C ASP A 92 3.22 17.15 23.60
N GLU A 93 4.06 17.94 22.94
CA GLU A 93 3.60 18.97 22.01
C GLU A 93 2.90 18.37 20.77
N PHE A 94 3.35 17.20 20.29
CA PHE A 94 2.67 16.50 19.19
C PHE A 94 1.31 15.94 19.62
N LEU A 95 1.23 15.36 20.82
CA LEU A 95 -0.02 14.88 21.39
C LEU A 95 -1.00 16.04 21.64
N ASP A 96 -0.53 17.16 22.17
CA ASP A 96 -1.33 18.38 22.40
C ASP A 96 -1.71 19.08 21.08
N ALA A 97 -0.92 18.93 20.04
CA ALA A 97 -1.27 19.41 18.70
C ALA A 97 -2.47 18.66 18.09
N GLY A 98 -2.78 17.49 18.60
CA GLY A 98 -3.96 16.70 18.23
C GLY A 98 -3.67 15.63 17.18
N CYS A 99 -2.45 15.07 17.15
CA CYS A 99 -2.14 13.86 16.39
C CYS A 99 -2.98 12.68 16.90
N ASP A 100 -3.50 11.86 15.99
CA ASP A 100 -4.27 10.66 16.29
C ASP A 100 -3.37 9.44 16.39
N SER A 101 -2.26 9.45 15.64
CA SER A 101 -1.16 8.49 15.71
C SER A 101 0.18 9.21 15.68
N VAL A 102 1.18 8.62 16.33
CA VAL A 102 2.56 9.09 16.27
C VAL A 102 3.48 7.88 16.06
N THR A 103 4.23 7.94 14.99
CA THR A 103 5.24 6.94 14.61
C THR A 103 6.63 7.55 14.75
N ILE A 104 7.52 6.90 15.52
CA ILE A 104 8.92 7.28 15.66
C ILE A 104 9.81 6.21 15.02
N HIS A 105 11.05 6.54 14.74
CA HIS A 105 12.00 5.59 14.18
C HIS A 105 12.66 4.70 15.23
N VAL A 106 12.87 3.42 14.90
CA VAL A 106 13.58 2.49 15.78
C VAL A 106 15.08 2.80 15.87
N GLU A 107 15.62 3.52 14.90
CA GLU A 107 17.05 3.89 14.80
C GLU A 107 17.46 5.09 15.67
N ILE A 108 16.53 5.73 16.38
CA ILE A 108 16.86 6.81 17.30
C ILE A 108 17.76 6.33 18.45
N LYS A 109 18.67 7.19 18.90
CA LYS A 109 19.57 6.89 20.04
C LYS A 109 18.98 7.28 21.40
N ARG A 110 17.64 7.35 21.49
CA ARG A 110 16.88 7.75 22.69
C ARG A 110 16.04 6.59 23.19
N PRO A 111 15.62 6.57 24.46
CA PRO A 111 14.72 5.53 24.97
C PRO A 111 13.40 5.51 24.22
N ILE A 112 13.10 4.41 23.53
CA ILE A 112 11.89 4.24 22.70
C ILE A 112 10.68 3.88 23.55
N GLU A 113 10.82 2.93 24.47
CA GLU A 113 9.71 2.39 25.24
C GLU A 113 8.93 3.46 26.01
N PRO A 114 9.56 4.41 26.75
CA PRO A 114 8.86 5.48 27.44
C PRO A 114 8.03 6.36 26.49
N VAL A 115 8.53 6.63 25.28
CA VAL A 115 7.83 7.42 24.27
C VAL A 115 6.58 6.67 23.79
N LEU A 116 6.69 5.39 23.44
CA LEU A 116 5.54 4.57 23.03
C LEU A 116 4.48 4.47 24.13
N ARG A 117 4.89 4.24 25.37
CA ARG A 117 3.96 4.21 26.52
C ARG A 117 3.25 5.54 26.70
N LYS A 118 3.94 6.66 26.52
CA LYS A 118 3.38 8.01 26.63
C LYS A 118 2.33 8.26 25.54
N ILE A 119 2.61 7.89 24.27
CA ILE A 119 1.65 8.00 23.18
C ILE A 119 0.38 7.19 23.50
N ARG A 120 0.53 5.94 23.94
CA ARG A 120 -0.60 5.08 24.29
C ARG A 120 -1.39 5.58 25.49
N SER A 121 -0.72 6.09 26.54
CA SER A 121 -1.40 6.64 27.72
C SER A 121 -2.22 7.89 27.40
N ALA A 122 -1.85 8.63 26.36
CA ALA A 122 -2.64 9.73 25.83
C ALA A 122 -3.82 9.26 24.94
N GLY A 123 -4.03 7.94 24.78
CA GLY A 123 -5.10 7.36 23.96
C GLY A 123 -4.83 7.50 22.48
N ARG A 124 -3.56 7.57 22.06
CA ARG A 124 -3.14 7.67 20.66
C ARG A 124 -2.48 6.38 20.17
N ALA A 125 -2.55 6.11 18.87
CA ALA A 125 -1.88 4.96 18.30
C ALA A 125 -0.36 5.20 18.26
N ALA A 126 0.40 4.23 18.79
CA ALA A 126 1.86 4.29 18.86
C ALA A 126 2.48 3.43 17.75
N GLY A 127 3.34 4.05 16.94
CA GLY A 127 4.02 3.41 15.82
C GLY A 127 5.53 3.40 15.95
N LEU A 128 6.15 2.37 15.35
CA LEU A 128 7.57 2.37 15.01
C LEU A 128 7.76 2.22 13.51
N SER A 129 8.62 3.07 12.98
CA SER A 129 9.13 3.01 11.61
C SER A 129 10.52 2.37 11.58
N LEU A 130 10.87 1.74 10.45
CA LEU A 130 12.21 1.21 10.21
C LEU A 130 12.68 1.57 8.81
N ARG A 131 13.96 1.95 8.69
CA ARG A 131 14.63 2.24 7.42
C ARG A 131 14.75 0.99 6.55
N PRO A 132 14.97 1.13 5.24
CA PRO A 132 15.19 0.00 4.34
C PRO A 132 16.29 -0.96 4.81
N GLY A 133 17.37 -0.47 5.39
CA GLY A 133 18.49 -1.28 5.88
C GLY A 133 18.30 -1.87 7.28
N THR A 134 17.28 -1.48 8.05
CA THR A 134 17.08 -1.94 9.42
C THR A 134 16.24 -3.23 9.46
N PRO A 135 16.71 -4.30 10.10
CA PRO A 135 15.96 -5.54 10.16
C PRO A 135 14.71 -5.42 11.05
N LEU A 136 13.63 -6.13 10.70
CA LEU A 136 12.38 -6.11 11.45
C LEU A 136 12.54 -6.56 12.92
N SER A 137 13.50 -7.42 13.20
CA SER A 137 13.83 -7.90 14.55
C SER A 137 14.18 -6.76 15.53
N ALA A 138 14.58 -5.58 15.03
CA ALA A 138 14.80 -4.40 15.87
C ALA A 138 13.52 -3.93 16.61
N LEU A 139 12.33 -4.33 16.12
CA LEU A 139 11.05 -3.99 16.74
C LEU A 139 10.64 -4.96 17.86
N GLU A 140 11.26 -6.15 17.98
CA GLU A 140 10.85 -7.20 18.91
C GLU A 140 10.70 -6.72 20.38
N PRO A 141 11.62 -5.90 20.94
CA PRO A 141 11.47 -5.42 22.31
C PRO A 141 10.19 -4.62 22.55
N TYR A 142 9.63 -4.03 21.50
CA TYR A 142 8.51 -3.09 21.56
C TYR A 142 7.19 -3.68 21.08
N ARG A 143 7.17 -4.92 20.61
CA ARG A 143 6.05 -5.59 19.94
C ARG A 143 4.69 -5.36 20.61
N LYS A 144 4.63 -5.48 21.93
CA LYS A 144 3.39 -5.34 22.71
C LYS A 144 2.87 -3.90 22.81
N LEU A 145 3.70 -2.92 22.51
CA LEU A 145 3.37 -1.50 22.56
C LEU A 145 2.93 -0.92 21.21
N LEU A 146 3.16 -1.65 20.12
CA LEU A 146 2.94 -1.12 18.78
C LEU A 146 1.49 -1.30 18.33
N ASP A 147 0.91 -0.24 17.86
CA ASP A 147 -0.35 -0.20 17.12
C ASP A 147 -0.10 -0.02 15.62
N ILE A 148 1.09 0.48 15.25
CA ILE A 148 1.51 0.69 13.86
C ILE A 148 2.95 0.18 13.69
N VAL A 149 3.19 -0.57 12.63
CA VAL A 149 4.52 -0.80 12.05
C VAL A 149 4.56 -0.12 10.69
N MET A 150 5.47 0.83 10.53
CA MET A 150 5.66 1.56 9.27
C MET A 150 6.94 1.06 8.59
N VAL A 151 6.77 0.52 7.39
CA VAL A 151 7.88 0.06 6.55
C VAL A 151 8.25 1.17 5.59
N MET A 152 9.48 1.71 5.75
CA MET A 152 10.04 2.63 4.77
C MET A 152 10.48 1.85 3.54
N THR A 153 9.97 2.24 2.39
CA THR A 153 10.33 1.69 1.08
C THR A 153 11.19 2.67 0.24
N VAL A 154 11.70 3.68 0.91
CA VAL A 154 12.74 4.62 0.47
C VAL A 154 13.58 5.01 1.67
N GLU A 155 14.76 5.63 1.47
CA GLU A 155 15.46 6.27 2.58
C GLU A 155 14.67 7.49 3.06
N PRO A 156 14.43 7.64 4.39
CA PRO A 156 13.66 8.76 4.91
C PRO A 156 14.36 10.10 4.66
N GLY A 157 13.56 11.18 4.46
CA GLY A 157 14.05 12.54 4.35
C GLY A 157 13.58 13.34 3.13
N PHE A 158 13.24 12.71 2.02
CA PHE A 158 12.80 13.39 0.80
C PHE A 158 11.68 12.64 0.09
N GLY A 159 10.75 13.39 -0.52
CA GLY A 159 9.74 12.84 -1.41
C GLY A 159 10.28 12.46 -2.80
N GLY A 160 9.45 11.80 -3.62
CA GLY A 160 9.74 11.53 -5.03
C GLY A 160 10.82 10.48 -5.32
N GLN A 161 11.26 9.72 -4.34
CA GLN A 161 12.25 8.64 -4.51
C GLN A 161 11.65 7.39 -5.15
N ALA A 162 12.49 6.57 -5.79
CA ALA A 162 12.11 5.30 -6.38
C ALA A 162 11.73 4.26 -5.29
N PHE A 163 10.62 3.58 -5.49
CA PHE A 163 10.13 2.53 -4.61
C PHE A 163 11.06 1.31 -4.55
N MET A 164 11.40 0.86 -3.36
CA MET A 164 12.25 -0.31 -3.13
C MET A 164 11.37 -1.58 -3.00
N ALA A 165 11.03 -2.19 -4.12
CA ALA A 165 10.12 -3.35 -4.16
C ALA A 165 10.62 -4.55 -3.35
N ASP A 166 11.90 -4.82 -3.33
CA ASP A 166 12.48 -5.94 -2.59
C ASP A 166 12.36 -5.74 -1.07
N VAL A 167 12.56 -4.49 -0.61
CA VAL A 167 12.34 -4.12 0.80
C VAL A 167 10.87 -4.31 1.18
N ALA A 168 9.94 -3.89 0.31
CA ALA A 168 8.52 -4.07 0.56
C ALA A 168 8.16 -5.57 0.69
N ARG A 169 8.66 -6.42 -0.22
CA ARG A 169 8.41 -7.87 -0.21
C ARG A 169 8.92 -8.54 1.06
N GLU A 170 10.13 -8.20 1.46
CA GLU A 170 10.76 -8.76 2.64
C GLU A 170 10.03 -8.34 3.92
N LYS A 171 9.71 -7.03 4.04
CA LYS A 171 9.34 -6.45 5.34
C LYS A 171 7.85 -6.31 5.57
N VAL A 172 7.04 -6.07 4.53
CA VAL A 172 5.59 -5.82 4.74
C VAL A 172 4.86 -7.08 5.20
N LEU A 173 5.12 -8.23 4.55
CA LEU A 173 4.56 -9.51 4.99
C LEU A 173 5.07 -9.89 6.39
N ALA A 174 6.38 -9.73 6.63
CA ALA A 174 6.97 -10.00 7.94
C ALA A 174 6.39 -9.08 9.04
N ALA A 175 6.12 -7.80 8.72
CA ALA A 175 5.46 -6.88 9.65
C ALA A 175 4.00 -7.29 9.93
N ARG A 176 3.30 -7.81 8.93
CA ARG A 176 1.95 -8.36 9.11
C ARG A 176 1.96 -9.56 10.05
N GLU A 177 2.86 -10.48 9.86
CA GLU A 177 3.05 -11.64 10.73
C GLU A 177 3.48 -11.21 12.14
N PHE A 178 4.43 -10.29 12.23
CA PHE A 178 4.87 -9.69 13.48
C PHE A 178 3.73 -9.11 14.31
N LEU A 179 2.73 -8.49 13.67
CA LEU A 179 1.56 -7.92 14.34
C LEU A 179 0.40 -8.92 14.53
N SER A 180 0.50 -10.15 14.06
CA SER A 180 -0.59 -11.15 14.06
C SER A 180 -1.10 -11.51 15.45
N HIS A 181 -0.25 -11.34 16.51
CA HIS A 181 -0.64 -11.58 17.90
C HIS A 181 -1.69 -10.57 18.44
N LYS A 182 -1.86 -9.43 17.75
CA LYS A 182 -2.92 -8.46 18.07
C LYS A 182 -4.17 -8.79 17.28
N LEU A 183 -5.16 -9.34 17.94
CA LEU A 183 -6.44 -9.76 17.33
C LEU A 183 -7.20 -8.60 16.68
N HIS A 184 -6.97 -7.33 17.12
CA HIS A 184 -7.66 -6.16 16.59
C HIS A 184 -6.77 -4.91 16.59
N GLY A 185 -6.80 -4.15 15.51
CA GLY A 185 -6.41 -2.74 15.47
C GLY A 185 -4.95 -2.40 15.22
N ALA A 186 -4.04 -3.37 15.02
CA ALA A 186 -2.68 -3.06 14.61
C ALA A 186 -2.57 -2.96 13.08
N GLU A 187 -1.83 -1.97 12.59
CA GLU A 187 -1.73 -1.60 11.18
C GLU A 187 -0.30 -1.72 10.64
N VAL A 188 -0.17 -2.19 9.41
CA VAL A 188 1.06 -2.08 8.63
C VAL A 188 0.91 -0.92 7.65
N HIS A 189 1.77 0.08 7.81
CA HIS A 189 1.87 1.21 6.90
C HIS A 189 3.06 1.02 5.96
N VAL A 190 2.92 1.48 4.73
CA VAL A 190 4.03 1.55 3.76
C VAL A 190 4.22 3.00 3.36
N ASP A 191 5.45 3.50 3.52
CA ASP A 191 5.81 4.86 3.22
C ASP A 191 7.06 4.93 2.32
N GLY A 192 6.92 5.67 1.23
CA GLY A 192 7.96 5.93 0.24
C GLY A 192 7.72 5.31 -1.13
N GLY A 193 7.68 6.15 -2.17
CA GLY A 193 7.53 5.73 -3.57
C GLY A 193 6.17 5.11 -3.90
N VAL A 194 5.16 5.31 -3.05
CA VAL A 194 3.82 4.78 -3.25
C VAL A 194 3.08 5.56 -4.32
N SER A 195 2.61 4.85 -5.33
CA SER A 195 1.87 5.38 -6.48
C SER A 195 0.92 4.31 -7.03
N ARG A 196 0.20 4.65 -8.11
CA ARG A 196 -0.61 3.66 -8.84
C ARG A 196 0.21 2.48 -9.38
N ASP A 197 1.50 2.68 -9.67
CA ASP A 197 2.35 1.65 -10.26
C ASP A 197 2.85 0.64 -9.21
N THR A 198 2.81 1.00 -7.91
CA THR A 198 3.28 0.18 -6.80
C THR A 198 2.16 -0.31 -5.87
N ALA A 199 0.97 0.30 -5.96
CA ALA A 199 -0.15 0.05 -5.05
C ALA A 199 -0.64 -1.41 -5.06
N GLU A 200 -0.68 -2.04 -6.23
CA GLU A 200 -1.11 -3.44 -6.38
C GLU A 200 -0.19 -4.40 -5.62
N LEU A 201 1.13 -4.22 -5.77
CA LEU A 201 2.11 -4.99 -5.00
C LEU A 201 1.94 -4.77 -3.49
N ILE A 202 1.86 -3.51 -3.07
CA ILE A 202 1.76 -3.15 -1.64
C ILE A 202 0.49 -3.74 -1.02
N GLY A 203 -0.64 -3.68 -1.73
CA GLY A 203 -1.88 -4.31 -1.31
C GLY A 203 -1.78 -5.82 -1.22
N GLY A 204 -1.12 -6.46 -2.21
CA GLY A 204 -0.85 -7.89 -2.22
C GLY A 204 0.03 -8.36 -1.06
N LEU A 205 0.87 -7.49 -0.51
CA LEU A 205 1.63 -7.73 0.71
C LEU A 205 0.82 -7.48 2.00
N ALA A 206 -0.49 -7.25 1.88
CA ALA A 206 -1.42 -7.01 2.98
C ALA A 206 -1.08 -5.78 3.85
N ALA A 207 -0.57 -4.71 3.26
CA ALA A 207 -0.47 -3.43 3.92
C ALA A 207 -1.87 -2.85 4.21
N ASP A 208 -2.02 -2.16 5.33
CA ASP A 208 -3.28 -1.53 5.75
C ASP A 208 -3.41 -0.11 5.25
N VAL A 209 -2.29 0.61 5.21
CA VAL A 209 -2.23 2.03 4.88
C VAL A 209 -1.09 2.28 3.90
N LEU A 210 -1.43 2.91 2.81
CA LEU A 210 -0.51 3.37 1.77
C LEU A 210 -0.30 4.87 1.95
N VAL A 211 0.93 5.29 2.29
CA VAL A 211 1.29 6.70 2.39
C VAL A 211 1.67 7.21 1.01
N VAL A 212 0.85 8.09 0.47
CA VAL A 212 1.01 8.62 -0.89
C VAL A 212 1.41 10.09 -0.81
N GLY A 213 2.61 10.40 -1.25
CA GLY A 213 3.18 11.75 -1.29
C GLY A 213 3.11 12.37 -2.68
N SER A 214 4.25 12.45 -3.37
CA SER A 214 4.43 13.17 -4.64
C SER A 214 3.39 12.84 -5.72
N ALA A 215 2.91 11.61 -5.77
CA ALA A 215 1.89 11.19 -6.75
C ALA A 215 0.57 11.97 -6.65
N LEU A 216 0.21 12.49 -5.46
CA LEU A 216 -1.02 13.27 -5.26
C LEU A 216 -0.88 14.75 -5.64
N TRP A 217 0.36 15.29 -5.65
CA TRP A 217 0.59 16.73 -5.79
C TRP A 217 1.04 17.14 -7.20
N ILE A 218 0.96 16.24 -8.16
CA ILE A 218 1.31 16.55 -9.56
C ILE A 218 0.33 17.58 -10.12
N LYS A 219 0.86 18.69 -10.61
CA LYS A 219 0.07 19.77 -11.21
C LYS A 219 -0.77 19.25 -12.40
N GLY A 220 -2.05 19.58 -12.41
CA GLY A 220 -2.99 19.16 -13.46
C GLY A 220 -3.54 17.73 -13.30
N ARG A 221 -3.06 16.95 -12.32
CA ARG A 221 -3.62 15.63 -12.00
C ARG A 221 -4.84 15.75 -11.07
N ASP A 222 -5.86 14.96 -11.34
CA ASP A 222 -7.02 14.81 -10.47
C ASP A 222 -6.63 13.96 -9.24
N MET A 223 -6.53 14.62 -8.09
CA MET A 223 -6.15 13.96 -6.83
C MET A 223 -7.16 12.90 -6.39
N GLY A 224 -8.45 13.19 -6.53
CA GLY A 224 -9.50 12.25 -6.13
C GLY A 224 -9.48 10.98 -6.98
N ARG A 225 -9.25 11.13 -8.29
CA ARG A 225 -9.04 9.98 -9.17
C ARG A 225 -7.79 9.19 -8.77
N GLU A 226 -6.68 9.87 -8.46
CA GLU A 226 -5.45 9.20 -8.03
C GLU A 226 -5.64 8.40 -6.74
N ILE A 227 -6.31 8.98 -5.73
CA ILE A 227 -6.63 8.30 -4.47
C ILE A 227 -7.49 7.06 -4.71
N ARG A 228 -8.53 7.17 -5.55
CA ARG A 228 -9.40 6.02 -5.90
C ARG A 228 -8.63 4.93 -6.65
N LEU A 229 -7.73 5.31 -7.58
CA LEU A 229 -6.89 4.39 -8.34
C LEU A 229 -5.94 3.61 -7.43
N VAL A 230 -5.18 4.31 -6.58
CA VAL A 230 -4.25 3.69 -5.63
C VAL A 230 -4.99 2.70 -4.72
N ARG A 231 -6.15 3.11 -4.18
CA ARG A 231 -6.95 2.24 -3.33
C ARG A 231 -7.46 1.00 -4.07
N ALA A 232 -8.03 1.18 -5.26
CA ALA A 232 -8.58 0.08 -6.04
C ALA A 232 -7.50 -0.93 -6.45
N LEU A 233 -6.32 -0.44 -6.87
CA LEU A 233 -5.19 -1.30 -7.19
C LEU A 233 -4.66 -2.06 -5.97
N ALA A 234 -4.57 -1.41 -4.81
CA ALA A 234 -4.17 -2.08 -3.58
C ALA A 234 -5.18 -3.15 -3.15
N ASP A 235 -6.48 -2.87 -3.25
CA ASP A 235 -7.54 -3.84 -2.95
C ASP A 235 -7.50 -5.03 -3.94
N GLU A 236 -7.23 -4.78 -5.22
CA GLU A 236 -7.06 -5.81 -6.23
C GLU A 236 -5.85 -6.72 -5.94
N GLY A 237 -4.69 -6.12 -5.63
CA GLY A 237 -3.50 -6.88 -5.23
C GLY A 237 -3.75 -7.74 -3.99
N TYR A 238 -4.47 -7.22 -3.01
CA TYR A 238 -4.84 -7.97 -1.82
C TYR A 238 -5.75 -9.16 -2.15
N GLN A 239 -6.78 -8.97 -2.98
CA GLN A 239 -7.66 -10.05 -3.43
C GLN A 239 -6.88 -11.09 -4.25
N TYR A 240 -5.97 -10.64 -5.11
CA TYR A 240 -5.09 -11.55 -5.85
C TYR A 240 -4.28 -12.45 -4.90
N SER A 241 -3.66 -11.87 -3.88
CA SER A 241 -2.85 -12.62 -2.90
C SER A 241 -3.69 -13.59 -2.07
N LEU A 242 -4.90 -13.21 -1.67
CA LEU A 242 -5.83 -14.12 -0.98
C LEU A 242 -6.20 -15.33 -1.83
N ASN A 243 -6.41 -15.12 -3.13
CA ASN A 243 -6.84 -16.18 -4.04
C ASN A 243 -5.69 -17.10 -4.48
N ASN A 244 -4.47 -16.62 -4.51
CA ASN A 244 -3.32 -17.34 -5.06
C ASN A 244 -2.22 -17.64 -4.03
N GLY A 245 -2.33 -17.09 -2.81
CA GLY A 245 -1.33 -17.30 -1.75
C GLY A 245 0.04 -16.65 -2.02
N VAL A 246 0.15 -15.83 -3.05
CA VAL A 246 1.40 -15.18 -3.47
C VAL A 246 1.16 -13.71 -3.75
N PRO A 247 1.96 -12.78 -3.20
CA PRO A 247 1.84 -11.37 -3.54
C PRO A 247 2.23 -11.11 -5.00
N PRO A 248 1.62 -10.13 -5.67
CA PRO A 248 1.92 -9.79 -7.06
C PRO A 248 3.38 -9.34 -7.21
N ILE A 249 3.99 -9.69 -8.34
CA ILE A 249 5.35 -9.27 -8.70
C ILE A 249 5.29 -7.89 -9.35
N PRO A 250 6.22 -6.94 -9.06
CA PRO A 250 6.27 -5.66 -9.74
C PRO A 250 6.35 -5.82 -11.26
N ARG A 251 5.62 -4.99 -12.00
CA ARG A 251 5.57 -5.05 -13.48
C ARG A 251 6.90 -4.74 -14.15
N ASP A 252 7.79 -3.99 -13.49
CA ASP A 252 9.13 -3.67 -13.98
C ASP A 252 10.06 -4.89 -14.14
N ARG A 253 9.77 -5.97 -13.40
CA ARG A 253 10.47 -7.27 -13.50
C ARG A 253 9.70 -8.32 -14.30
N MET A 254 8.63 -7.91 -14.95
CA MET A 254 7.75 -8.77 -15.72
C MET A 254 7.82 -8.41 -17.19
N VAL A 255 7.66 -9.42 -18.04
CA VAL A 255 7.50 -9.22 -19.49
C VAL A 255 6.08 -9.56 -19.89
N THR A 256 5.50 -8.75 -20.76
CA THR A 256 4.19 -9.05 -21.34
C THR A 256 4.33 -10.19 -22.36
N PHE A 257 3.72 -11.31 -22.04
CA PHE A 257 3.70 -12.47 -22.93
C PHE A 257 2.56 -12.39 -23.95
N ALA A 258 1.41 -11.91 -23.52
CA ALA A 258 0.24 -11.65 -24.37
C ALA A 258 -0.64 -10.57 -23.77
N THR A 259 -1.35 -9.82 -24.62
CA THR A 259 -2.43 -8.91 -24.23
C THR A 259 -3.73 -9.41 -24.84
N LEU A 260 -4.65 -9.89 -24.02
CA LEU A 260 -5.84 -10.64 -24.44
C LEU A 260 -7.05 -10.20 -23.58
N PRO A 261 -8.30 -10.43 -24.04
CA PRO A 261 -9.48 -10.38 -23.18
C PRO A 261 -9.28 -11.24 -21.92
N ARG A 262 -9.85 -10.82 -20.79
CA ARG A 262 -9.62 -11.43 -19.47
C ARG A 262 -9.74 -12.95 -19.45
N HIS A 263 -10.81 -13.49 -20.07
CA HIS A 263 -11.07 -14.94 -20.09
C HIS A 263 -9.99 -15.72 -20.85
N LEU A 264 -9.46 -15.18 -21.95
CA LEU A 264 -8.39 -15.80 -22.73
C LEU A 264 -7.04 -15.68 -22.02
N SER A 265 -6.76 -14.53 -21.39
CA SER A 265 -5.57 -14.34 -20.53
C SER A 265 -5.55 -15.35 -19.38
N ARG A 266 -6.70 -15.57 -18.71
CA ARG A 266 -6.83 -16.55 -17.62
C ARG A 266 -6.70 -17.99 -18.10
N THR A 267 -7.21 -18.30 -19.28
CA THR A 267 -7.05 -19.63 -19.88
C THR A 267 -5.57 -19.93 -20.13
N LEU A 268 -4.86 -19.02 -20.79
CA LEU A 268 -3.43 -19.17 -21.09
C LEU A 268 -2.58 -19.18 -19.82
N GLN A 269 -2.92 -18.34 -18.81
CA GLN A 269 -2.29 -18.37 -17.50
C GLN A 269 -2.33 -19.76 -16.90
N GLY A 270 -3.51 -20.38 -16.82
CA GLY A 270 -3.66 -21.71 -16.24
C GLY A 270 -2.90 -22.81 -16.98
N GLU A 271 -2.74 -22.68 -18.32
CA GLU A 271 -1.93 -23.61 -19.13
C GLU A 271 -0.44 -23.48 -18.82
N ILE A 272 0.06 -22.24 -18.67
CA ILE A 272 1.46 -21.92 -18.36
C ILE A 272 1.80 -22.35 -16.93
N GLU A 273 0.95 -22.04 -15.95
CA GLU A 273 1.17 -22.40 -14.55
C GLU A 273 1.21 -23.91 -14.33
N ARG A 274 0.37 -24.68 -15.04
CA ARG A 274 0.44 -26.16 -14.99
C ARG A 274 1.77 -26.72 -15.52
N SER A 275 2.52 -25.94 -16.28
CA SER A 275 3.86 -26.31 -16.72
C SER A 275 4.97 -25.95 -15.73
N GLY A 276 4.64 -25.36 -14.59
CA GLY A 276 5.58 -24.92 -13.58
C GLY A 276 6.16 -23.51 -13.81
N ILE A 277 5.67 -22.77 -14.82
CA ILE A 277 6.10 -21.41 -15.10
C ILE A 277 5.12 -20.45 -14.40
N PRO A 278 5.58 -19.56 -13.50
CA PRO A 278 4.72 -18.56 -12.90
C PRO A 278 4.14 -17.60 -13.96
N ALA A 279 2.83 -17.38 -13.94
CA ALA A 279 2.16 -16.49 -14.86
C ALA A 279 1.12 -15.63 -14.11
N PHE A 280 0.97 -14.37 -14.53
CA PHE A 280 0.14 -13.40 -13.83
C PHE A 280 -0.70 -12.62 -14.84
N VAL A 281 -1.95 -12.36 -14.50
CA VAL A 281 -2.87 -11.62 -15.36
C VAL A 281 -3.21 -10.29 -14.69
N PHE A 282 -2.84 -9.20 -15.34
CA PHE A 282 -3.09 -7.83 -14.90
C PHE A 282 -3.86 -7.06 -15.97
N ARG A 283 -4.54 -6.00 -15.56
CA ARG A 283 -5.19 -5.10 -16.52
C ARG A 283 -4.15 -4.43 -17.43
N SER A 284 -4.43 -4.41 -18.71
CA SER A 284 -3.64 -3.66 -19.67
C SER A 284 -3.94 -2.17 -19.54
N GLY A 285 -2.88 -1.36 -19.44
CA GLY A 285 -3.00 0.09 -19.35
C GLY A 285 -3.48 0.65 -18.00
N PRO A 286 -3.75 1.96 -17.92
CA PRO A 286 -4.20 2.63 -16.72
C PRO A 286 -5.61 2.18 -16.32
N LEU A 287 -5.88 2.15 -14.99
CA LEU A 287 -7.21 1.89 -14.47
C LEU A 287 -8.16 3.01 -14.89
N ASP A 288 -9.17 2.66 -15.64
CA ASP A 288 -10.32 3.50 -15.94
C ASP A 288 -11.50 3.04 -15.07
N LEU A 289 -11.95 3.88 -14.16
CA LEU A 289 -13.00 3.54 -13.21
C LEU A 289 -14.39 3.49 -13.85
N ASP A 290 -14.53 4.07 -15.06
CA ASP A 290 -15.81 4.18 -15.77
C ASP A 290 -16.01 3.05 -16.78
N ALA A 291 -14.95 2.30 -17.14
CA ALA A 291 -15.03 1.15 -18.03
C ALA A 291 -15.21 -0.17 -17.25
N SER A 292 -16.07 -1.05 -17.76
CA SER A 292 -16.24 -2.39 -17.17
C SER A 292 -15.00 -3.26 -17.39
N ASP A 293 -14.76 -4.21 -16.50
CA ASP A 293 -13.66 -5.20 -16.65
C ASP A 293 -13.81 -6.04 -17.93
N GLU A 294 -15.03 -6.14 -18.46
CA GLU A 294 -15.36 -6.92 -19.65
C GLU A 294 -14.91 -6.24 -20.94
N GLU A 295 -14.81 -4.90 -20.94
CA GLU A 295 -14.42 -4.11 -22.12
C GLU A 295 -12.92 -3.92 -22.26
N ARG A 296 -12.12 -4.54 -21.39
CA ARG A 296 -10.68 -4.31 -21.28
C ARG A 296 -9.87 -5.50 -21.72
N ASP A 297 -8.70 -5.18 -22.26
CA ASP A 297 -7.63 -6.15 -22.40
C ASP A 297 -6.87 -6.34 -21.08
N TRP A 298 -6.29 -7.52 -20.93
CA TRP A 298 -5.50 -7.92 -19.80
C TRP A 298 -4.15 -8.42 -20.26
N ASP A 299 -3.10 -7.96 -19.60
CA ASP A 299 -1.74 -8.39 -19.85
C ASP A 299 -1.48 -9.69 -19.10
N LEU A 300 -1.09 -10.73 -19.82
CA LEU A 300 -0.49 -11.93 -19.24
C LEU A 300 1.00 -11.68 -19.12
N LEU A 301 1.46 -11.56 -17.88
CA LEU A 301 2.84 -11.24 -17.54
C LEU A 301 3.58 -12.48 -17.04
N LEU A 302 4.84 -12.57 -17.42
CA LEU A 302 5.77 -13.60 -16.92
C LEU A 302 6.97 -12.93 -16.28
N PRO A 303 7.62 -13.56 -15.27
CA PRO A 303 8.95 -13.15 -14.87
C PRO A 303 9.90 -13.15 -16.06
N ALA A 304 10.73 -12.13 -16.19
CA ALA A 304 11.70 -12.02 -17.29
C ALA A 304 12.58 -13.27 -17.42
N SER A 305 12.91 -13.91 -16.30
CA SER A 305 13.67 -15.16 -16.25
C SER A 305 12.94 -16.36 -16.85
N ALA A 306 11.63 -16.31 -17.02
CA ALA A 306 10.80 -17.40 -17.54
C ALA A 306 10.34 -17.17 -19.00
N GLU A 307 10.65 -15.99 -19.57
CA GLU A 307 10.14 -15.58 -20.89
C GLU A 307 10.54 -16.55 -22.01
N GLU A 308 11.82 -16.93 -22.07
CA GLU A 308 12.34 -17.79 -23.13
C GLU A 308 11.66 -19.17 -23.10
N ALA A 309 11.61 -19.79 -21.93
CA ALA A 309 10.96 -21.09 -21.76
C ALA A 309 9.45 -21.06 -22.08
N ALA A 310 8.77 -19.94 -21.77
CA ALA A 310 7.37 -19.78 -22.11
C ALA A 310 7.18 -19.56 -23.62
N ARG A 311 8.06 -18.80 -24.27
CA ARG A 311 8.02 -18.58 -25.73
C ARG A 311 8.22 -19.88 -26.49
N GLU A 312 9.19 -20.69 -26.12
CA GLU A 312 9.42 -21.98 -26.76
C GLU A 312 8.21 -22.92 -26.64
N ARG A 313 7.55 -22.92 -25.49
CA ARG A 313 6.52 -23.91 -25.17
C ARG A 313 5.10 -23.47 -25.55
N PHE A 314 4.81 -22.16 -25.52
CA PHE A 314 3.44 -21.65 -25.64
C PHE A 314 3.25 -20.62 -26.76
N ALA A 315 4.24 -20.38 -27.63
CA ALA A 315 4.12 -19.39 -28.72
C ALA A 315 2.92 -19.67 -29.64
N GLU A 316 2.78 -20.90 -30.12
CA GLU A 316 1.69 -21.30 -31.02
C GLU A 316 0.32 -21.14 -30.35
N ARG A 317 0.23 -21.52 -29.07
CA ARG A 317 -1.01 -21.39 -28.29
C ARG A 317 -1.37 -19.93 -28.05
N ARG A 318 -0.39 -19.08 -27.70
CA ARG A 318 -0.55 -17.63 -27.58
C ARG A 318 -1.06 -17.04 -28.88
N ASP A 319 -0.44 -17.38 -30.01
CA ASP A 319 -0.77 -16.81 -31.31
C ASP A 319 -2.19 -17.22 -31.79
N ALA A 320 -2.60 -18.46 -31.50
CA ALA A 320 -3.97 -18.91 -31.72
C ALA A 320 -4.98 -18.09 -30.89
N LEU A 321 -4.70 -17.84 -29.61
CA LEU A 321 -5.58 -17.03 -28.76
C LEU A 321 -5.61 -15.55 -29.15
N LEU A 322 -4.54 -15.01 -29.74
CA LEU A 322 -4.54 -13.65 -30.30
C LEU A 322 -5.49 -13.54 -31.52
N VAL A 323 -5.55 -14.58 -32.36
CA VAL A 323 -6.52 -14.65 -33.47
C VAL A 323 -7.94 -14.75 -32.94
N ASP A 324 -8.19 -15.60 -31.91
CA ASP A 324 -9.50 -15.73 -31.27
C ASP A 324 -9.94 -14.41 -30.65
N ALA A 325 -9.03 -13.69 -29.98
CA ALA A 325 -9.29 -12.39 -29.39
C ALA A 325 -9.68 -11.33 -30.44
N ALA A 326 -9.00 -11.33 -31.60
CA ALA A 326 -9.33 -10.41 -32.68
C ALA A 326 -10.72 -10.68 -33.26
N ALA A 327 -11.06 -11.96 -33.47
CA ALA A 327 -12.38 -12.38 -33.94
C ALA A 327 -13.48 -12.02 -32.93
N TRP A 328 -13.22 -12.23 -31.65
CA TRP A 328 -14.14 -11.90 -30.55
C TRP A 328 -14.43 -10.39 -30.48
N ARG A 329 -13.39 -9.54 -30.56
CA ARG A 329 -13.57 -8.08 -30.60
C ARG A 329 -14.37 -7.62 -31.79
N ALA A 330 -14.11 -8.21 -32.98
CA ALA A 330 -14.82 -7.88 -34.20
C ALA A 330 -16.32 -8.24 -34.12
N ALA A 331 -16.68 -9.26 -33.34
CA ALA A 331 -18.07 -9.71 -33.19
C ALA A 331 -18.83 -8.90 -32.12
N GLY A 332 -18.18 -8.00 -31.37
CA GLY A 332 -18.82 -7.22 -30.30
C GLY A 332 -19.39 -8.10 -29.16
N MET A 333 -18.79 -9.25 -28.91
CA MET A 333 -19.32 -10.23 -27.94
C MET A 333 -18.93 -9.84 -26.51
N PRO A 334 -19.88 -9.88 -25.54
CA PRO A 334 -19.57 -9.69 -24.14
C PRO A 334 -18.71 -10.85 -23.62
N THR A 335 -17.85 -10.55 -22.64
CA THR A 335 -17.00 -11.57 -22.01
C THR A 335 -17.89 -12.62 -21.32
N PRO A 336 -17.72 -13.92 -21.58
CA PRO A 336 -18.44 -14.95 -20.83
C PRO A 336 -18.16 -14.82 -19.33
N ALA A 337 -19.19 -14.94 -18.50
CA ALA A 337 -19.01 -14.96 -17.05
C ALA A 337 -17.97 -16.03 -16.69
N PHE A 338 -16.94 -15.63 -15.91
CA PHE A 338 -15.93 -16.56 -15.42
C PHE A 338 -16.60 -17.58 -14.50
N VAL A 339 -16.66 -18.83 -14.91
CA VAL A 339 -16.96 -19.95 -14.03
C VAL A 339 -15.62 -20.45 -13.48
N PRO A 340 -15.33 -20.23 -12.18
CA PRO A 340 -14.10 -20.74 -11.60
C PRO A 340 -14.08 -22.27 -11.77
N ALA A 341 -12.92 -22.81 -12.18
CA ALA A 341 -12.73 -24.25 -12.18
C ALA A 341 -13.00 -24.78 -10.76
N PRO A 342 -13.67 -25.95 -10.61
CA PRO A 342 -13.88 -26.52 -9.29
C PRO A 342 -12.54 -26.66 -8.59
N LEU A 343 -12.48 -26.24 -7.33
CA LEU A 343 -11.31 -26.43 -6.48
C LEU A 343 -10.92 -27.90 -6.48
N PRO A 344 -9.64 -28.25 -6.53
CA PRO A 344 -9.22 -29.63 -6.35
C PRO A 344 -9.73 -30.11 -4.99
N PRO A 345 -10.14 -31.40 -4.87
CA PRO A 345 -10.66 -31.95 -3.61
C PRO A 345 -9.62 -31.73 -2.51
N GLN A 346 -10.09 -31.30 -1.35
CA GLN A 346 -9.24 -31.12 -0.17
C GLN A 346 -8.61 -32.47 0.21
N PRO A 347 -7.37 -32.50 0.75
CA PRO A 347 -6.68 -33.75 1.08
C PRO A 347 -7.45 -34.72 1.97
N ASP A 348 -8.42 -34.20 2.74
CA ASP A 348 -9.23 -35.01 3.67
C ASP A 348 -10.42 -35.77 3.00
N GLU A 349 -10.70 -35.53 1.71
CA GLU A 349 -11.75 -36.24 0.97
C GLU A 349 -11.23 -37.48 0.21
N LEU A 350 -9.93 -37.75 0.28
CA LEU A 350 -9.30 -38.94 -0.36
C LEU A 350 -9.15 -40.15 0.59
N VAL A 351 -9.76 -40.10 1.77
CA VAL A 351 -9.77 -41.23 2.73
C VAL A 351 -11.22 -41.65 2.97
N GLN A 352 -11.79 -42.34 2.01
CA GLN A 352 -12.88 -43.30 2.19
C GLN A 352 -12.71 -44.48 1.24
#